data_41290bab470e80ab49eba7cc2ce2b69c
#
_entry.id   41290bab470e80ab49eba7cc2ce2b69c
#
_cell.length_a   1.000
_cell.length_b   1.000
_cell.length_c   1.000
_cell.angle_alpha   90.00
_cell.angle_beta   90.00
_cell.angle_gamma   90.00
#
_symmetry.space_group_name_H-M   'P 1'
#
loop_
_entity.id
_entity.type
_entity.pdbx_description
1 polymer ?
#
loop_
_entity_poly.entity_id
_entity_poly.type
_entity_poly.pdbx_seq_one_letter_code
_entity_poly.pdbx_strand_id
1 'polypeptide(L)'
;MKLKKMTALMLSAAMITGMLAGCGGSKSESTGSDSAATEDSASADGKVNLKFYIWSDEENYMKEVAENYNKSQDKVSVEVISIANDSYDDKLKVMLSAGSDADIVDIRTLNQVQQFKASGAILDLTDKVKDSDLDISKYGSMWDAQYPDGEIYALPTRSTCRMLFYNEDILKEAGITMPEQMTWDEYADMAKELTTDDRFGGEWINWDIYHALATQKGVYLNSDDVSAVQESLEFINRLMNVDKSHVSLAELQATDAQYLADFENGKVAMMPQGEWLINMLNTDIKDGKTNINWNVAPMPVPDGVEAGTTWGQYQFAGIPKDAKHQEESFDFLKYLCGEDGSSVLPKYGMLPAYSGDEAKEAFREVVGKDNIVDVAFNAKKVLETPPYEKYSELLTALKENAELYLLGEKDIDEIMSNFEKQRQEIMNEE
;
A
#
# COMPACT_ATOMS: atom_id res chain seq x y z
N MET A 1 -40.00 0.75 39.11
CA MET A 1 -40.30 -0.69 39.08
C MET A 1 -39.00 -1.45 38.89
N LYS A 2 -38.47 -1.94 40.02
CA LYS A 2 -37.30 -2.83 40.10
C LYS A 2 -37.80 -4.22 39.75
N LEU A 3 -37.16 -4.95 38.86
CA LEU A 3 -37.01 -6.40 38.72
C LEU A 3 -36.82 -6.73 37.25
N LYS A 4 -35.56 -6.88 36.81
CA LYS A 4 -35.09 -7.73 35.69
C LYS A 4 -33.60 -7.44 35.43
N LYS A 5 -32.76 -7.58 36.44
CA LYS A 5 -31.29 -7.66 36.29
C LYS A 5 -30.75 -8.65 37.35
N MET A 6 -31.02 -9.93 37.15
CA MET A 6 -30.34 -11.02 37.86
C MET A 6 -30.78 -12.34 37.20
N THR A 7 -30.07 -12.74 36.14
CA THR A 7 -29.98 -14.13 35.66
C THR A 7 -29.06 -14.19 34.46
N ALA A 8 -27.76 -14.04 34.69
CA ALA A 8 -26.71 -14.42 33.74
C ALA A 8 -25.36 -14.50 34.46
N LEU A 9 -25.28 -15.26 35.51
CA LEU A 9 -24.02 -15.55 36.19
C LEU A 9 -24.13 -16.88 36.94
N MET A 10 -24.24 -18.02 36.24
CA MET A 10 -24.01 -19.38 36.73
C MET A 10 -24.16 -20.32 35.53
N LEU A 11 -23.09 -20.53 34.76
CA LEU A 11 -22.87 -21.75 33.94
C LEU A 11 -21.44 -21.73 33.38
N SER A 12 -20.44 -21.87 34.25
CA SER A 12 -19.08 -22.21 33.81
C SER A 12 -18.26 -22.75 35.01
N ALA A 13 -18.68 -23.87 35.54
CA ALA A 13 -17.87 -24.65 36.47
C ALA A 13 -18.43 -26.10 36.53
N ALA A 14 -18.09 -26.93 35.54
CA ALA A 14 -18.12 -28.39 35.64
C ALA A 14 -17.67 -28.99 34.29
N MET A 15 -16.36 -29.25 34.13
CA MET A 15 -15.79 -30.30 33.29
C MET A 15 -14.25 -30.35 33.45
N ILE A 16 -13.83 -30.71 34.65
CA ILE A 16 -12.48 -31.26 34.87
C ILE A 16 -12.66 -32.36 35.91
N THR A 17 -12.86 -33.59 35.45
CA THR A 17 -12.52 -34.83 36.18
C THR A 17 -12.83 -36.02 35.28
N GLY A 18 -11.82 -36.78 34.97
CA GLY A 18 -11.98 -38.15 34.47
C GLY A 18 -11.12 -38.50 33.27
N MET A 19 -9.92 -38.99 33.53
CA MET A 19 -9.41 -40.25 32.99
C MET A 19 -7.93 -40.42 33.36
N LEU A 20 -7.71 -40.93 34.53
CA LEU A 20 -6.49 -41.67 34.92
C LEU A 20 -6.95 -43.13 35.11
N ALA A 21 -6.52 -44.01 34.19
CA ALA A 21 -6.21 -45.41 34.50
C ALA A 21 -5.91 -46.20 33.21
N GLY A 22 -4.71 -46.72 33.10
CA GLY A 22 -4.28 -47.63 32.02
C GLY A 22 -2.80 -47.96 32.16
N CYS A 23 -2.47 -48.77 33.15
CA CYS A 23 -1.15 -49.33 33.46
C CYS A 23 -0.76 -50.41 32.45
N GLY A 24 0.55 -50.51 32.10
CA GLY A 24 1.10 -51.72 31.44
C GLY A 24 2.52 -51.50 30.92
N GLY A 25 3.52 -51.89 31.70
CA GLY A 25 4.92 -51.63 31.60
C GLY A 25 5.69 -52.39 30.54
N SER A 26 6.87 -51.89 30.28
CA SER A 26 8.13 -52.68 30.22
C SER A 26 9.35 -51.73 30.18
N LYS A 27 10.34 -52.09 30.97
CA LYS A 27 11.65 -51.46 31.12
C LYS A 27 12.50 -51.54 29.84
N SER A 28 13.26 -50.49 29.54
CA SER A 28 14.69 -50.60 29.22
C SER A 28 15.38 -49.25 29.30
N GLU A 29 16.52 -49.22 29.94
CA GLU A 29 17.44 -48.13 30.17
C GLU A 29 18.18 -47.76 28.86
N SER A 30 18.45 -46.45 28.62
CA SER A 30 19.85 -45.93 28.60
C SER A 30 19.90 -44.51 28.06
N THR A 31 20.46 -43.62 28.82
CA THR A 31 21.38 -42.47 28.51
C THR A 31 21.60 -42.09 27.05
N GLY A 32 21.34 -40.81 26.73
CA GLY A 32 21.85 -40.16 25.55
C GLY A 32 21.32 -38.75 25.48
N SER A 33 22.08 -37.78 25.94
CA SER A 33 21.97 -36.36 25.60
C SER A 33 22.18 -36.25 24.10
N ASP A 34 21.17 -35.86 23.38
CA ASP A 34 21.35 -35.38 22.01
C ASP A 34 20.55 -34.10 21.79
N SER A 35 21.36 -33.09 21.48
CA SER A 35 20.93 -31.81 20.95
C SER A 35 20.04 -32.06 19.72
N ALA A 36 18.82 -31.57 19.75
CA ALA A 36 18.01 -31.51 18.55
C ALA A 36 18.69 -30.54 17.57
N ALA A 37 19.39 -31.08 16.61
CA ALA A 37 19.73 -30.41 15.38
C ALA A 37 18.43 -30.17 14.64
N THR A 38 18.10 -28.91 14.45
CA THR A 38 17.06 -28.47 13.54
C THR A 38 17.39 -29.01 12.14
N GLU A 39 16.56 -29.90 11.65
CA GLU A 39 16.65 -30.38 10.26
C GLU A 39 16.47 -29.20 9.32
N ASP A 40 17.49 -28.93 8.55
CA ASP A 40 17.50 -28.07 7.37
C ASP A 40 16.46 -28.63 6.41
N SER A 41 15.39 -27.84 6.11
CA SER A 41 14.28 -28.28 5.27
C SER A 41 14.67 -28.23 3.78
N ALA A 42 15.62 -29.08 3.39
CA ALA A 42 15.79 -29.40 1.99
C ALA A 42 14.56 -30.20 1.52
N SER A 43 13.95 -29.77 0.41
CA SER A 43 12.86 -30.53 -0.23
C SER A 43 13.35 -31.93 -0.64
N ALA A 44 12.40 -32.85 -0.89
CA ALA A 44 12.70 -34.19 -1.39
C ALA A 44 13.58 -34.19 -2.69
N ASP A 45 13.63 -33.02 -3.37
CA ASP A 45 14.42 -32.80 -4.61
C ASP A 45 15.77 -32.11 -4.38
N GLY A 46 16.18 -31.86 -3.12
CA GLY A 46 17.47 -31.25 -2.80
C GLY A 46 17.54 -29.73 -3.04
N LYS A 47 16.41 -29.07 -3.30
CA LYS A 47 16.33 -27.62 -3.46
C LYS A 47 16.15 -26.93 -2.10
N VAL A 48 16.64 -25.69 -1.99
CA VAL A 48 16.30 -24.79 -0.88
C VAL A 48 14.89 -24.26 -1.09
N ASN A 49 14.00 -24.41 -0.10
CA ASN A 49 12.65 -23.90 -0.16
C ASN A 49 12.56 -22.56 0.57
N LEU A 50 12.23 -21.51 -0.17
CA LEU A 50 11.99 -20.16 0.35
C LEU A 50 10.50 -19.90 0.51
N LYS A 51 10.12 -19.23 1.59
CA LYS A 51 8.77 -18.77 1.85
C LYS A 51 8.70 -17.26 1.68
N PHE A 52 7.95 -16.81 0.69
CA PHE A 52 7.69 -15.41 0.40
C PHE A 52 6.28 -15.03 0.83
N TYR A 53 6.17 -14.19 1.87
CA TYR A 53 4.91 -13.74 2.44
C TYR A 53 4.47 -12.42 1.83
N ILE A 54 3.25 -12.41 1.29
CA ILE A 54 2.63 -11.27 0.61
C ILE A 54 1.20 -11.03 1.12
N TRP A 55 0.61 -9.88 0.82
CA TRP A 55 -0.85 -9.71 0.99
C TRP A 55 -1.63 -10.20 -0.22
N SER A 56 -2.92 -10.54 0.01
CA SER A 56 -3.74 -11.30 -0.94
C SER A 56 -3.94 -10.62 -2.30
N ASP A 57 -3.91 -9.29 -2.37
CA ASP A 57 -4.17 -8.57 -3.62
C ASP A 57 -3.04 -8.72 -4.65
N GLU A 58 -1.86 -9.18 -4.21
CA GLU A 58 -0.70 -9.39 -5.06
C GLU A 58 -0.49 -10.84 -5.49
N GLU A 59 -1.34 -11.74 -5.02
CA GLU A 59 -1.16 -13.17 -5.17
C GLU A 59 -1.03 -13.63 -6.62
N ASN A 60 -1.81 -13.04 -7.52
CA ASN A 60 -1.87 -13.47 -8.93
C ASN A 60 -0.53 -13.22 -9.66
N TYR A 61 0.05 -12.02 -9.53
CA TYR A 61 1.30 -11.70 -10.23
C TYR A 61 2.55 -12.17 -9.47
N MET A 62 2.54 -12.16 -8.14
CA MET A 62 3.68 -12.66 -7.37
C MET A 62 3.86 -14.18 -7.50
N LYS A 63 2.77 -14.94 -7.66
CA LYS A 63 2.85 -16.36 -8.02
C LYS A 63 3.48 -16.57 -9.39
N GLU A 64 3.12 -15.77 -10.41
CA GLU A 64 3.74 -15.87 -11.73
C GLU A 64 5.24 -15.55 -11.67
N VAL A 65 5.64 -14.52 -10.91
CA VAL A 65 7.06 -14.18 -10.69
C VAL A 65 7.80 -15.36 -10.06
N ALA A 66 7.28 -15.93 -8.98
CA ALA A 66 7.88 -17.08 -8.29
C ALA A 66 7.96 -18.32 -9.19
N GLU A 67 6.90 -18.62 -9.94
CA GLU A 67 6.91 -19.73 -10.90
C GLU A 67 7.95 -19.56 -11.99
N ASN A 68 8.12 -18.35 -12.54
CA ASN A 68 9.11 -18.06 -13.55
C ASN A 68 10.53 -18.22 -13.00
N TYR A 69 10.78 -17.72 -11.78
CA TYR A 69 12.05 -17.95 -11.08
C TYR A 69 12.32 -19.43 -10.85
N ASN A 70 11.33 -20.17 -10.35
CA ASN A 70 11.46 -21.61 -10.09
C ASN A 70 11.75 -22.42 -11.36
N LYS A 71 11.33 -21.94 -12.53
CA LYS A 71 11.62 -22.56 -13.86
C LYS A 71 12.99 -22.16 -14.42
N SER A 72 13.55 -21.02 -14.00
CA SER A 72 14.80 -20.48 -14.54
C SER A 72 16.04 -21.13 -13.95
N GLN A 73 15.91 -21.82 -12.82
CA GLN A 73 17.03 -22.43 -12.08
C GLN A 73 16.58 -23.69 -11.30
N ASP A 74 17.56 -24.52 -10.83
CA ASP A 74 17.30 -25.81 -10.18
C ASP A 74 17.69 -25.86 -8.69
N LYS A 75 18.17 -24.77 -8.11
CA LYS A 75 18.72 -24.74 -6.74
C LYS A 75 17.71 -24.34 -5.67
N VAL A 76 16.75 -23.48 -6.03
CA VAL A 76 15.82 -22.84 -5.11
C VAL A 76 14.40 -23.08 -5.58
N SER A 77 13.47 -23.21 -4.65
CA SER A 77 12.02 -23.20 -4.91
C SER A 77 11.38 -22.13 -4.03
N VAL A 78 10.69 -21.17 -4.62
CA VAL A 78 9.97 -20.12 -3.89
C VAL A 78 8.50 -20.49 -3.80
N GLU A 79 7.98 -20.53 -2.58
CA GLU A 79 6.56 -20.67 -2.26
C GLU A 79 6.00 -19.31 -1.85
N VAL A 80 4.96 -18.85 -2.55
CA VAL A 80 4.26 -17.61 -2.22
C VAL A 80 3.14 -17.91 -1.22
N ILE A 81 3.20 -17.26 -0.06
CA ILE A 81 2.22 -17.41 1.03
C ILE A 81 1.41 -16.13 1.14
N SER A 82 0.15 -16.22 0.79
CA SER A 82 -0.79 -15.10 0.79
C SER A 82 -1.47 -14.94 2.14
N ILE A 83 -1.47 -13.71 2.66
CA ILE A 83 -2.19 -13.32 3.88
C ILE A 83 -3.28 -12.31 3.48
N ALA A 84 -4.46 -12.44 4.08
CA ALA A 84 -5.56 -11.50 3.83
C ALA A 84 -5.13 -10.04 4.01
N ASN A 85 -5.51 -9.20 3.06
CA ASN A 85 -5.03 -7.82 2.90
C ASN A 85 -5.19 -6.97 4.17
N ASP A 86 -6.37 -7.02 4.80
CA ASP A 86 -6.73 -6.26 6.00
C ASP A 86 -5.97 -6.67 7.28
N SER A 87 -5.42 -7.89 7.31
CA SER A 87 -4.68 -8.43 8.47
C SER A 87 -3.17 -8.56 8.22
N TYR A 88 -2.69 -8.20 7.03
CA TYR A 88 -1.29 -8.41 6.63
C TYR A 88 -0.30 -7.66 7.53
N ASP A 89 -0.50 -6.36 7.70
CA ASP A 89 0.46 -5.50 8.40
C ASP A 89 0.63 -5.89 9.87
N ASP A 90 -0.47 -6.27 10.54
CA ASP A 90 -0.40 -6.73 11.93
C ASP A 90 0.31 -8.08 12.04
N LYS A 91 0.03 -9.00 11.12
CA LYS A 91 0.73 -10.28 11.06
C LYS A 91 2.20 -10.11 10.73
N LEU A 92 2.56 -9.23 9.80
CA LEU A 92 3.94 -8.93 9.45
C LEU A 92 4.73 -8.43 10.66
N LYS A 93 4.19 -7.49 11.43
CA LYS A 93 4.81 -7.01 12.68
C LYS A 93 5.06 -8.14 13.68
N VAL A 94 4.06 -9.02 13.87
CA VAL A 94 4.20 -10.18 14.75
C VAL A 94 5.26 -11.15 14.24
N MET A 95 5.25 -11.47 12.95
CA MET A 95 6.23 -12.37 12.33
C MET A 95 7.67 -11.87 12.49
N LEU A 96 7.90 -10.58 12.23
CA LEU A 96 9.22 -9.97 12.34
C LEU A 96 9.69 -9.81 13.80
N SER A 97 8.77 -9.65 14.77
CA SER A 97 9.14 -9.47 16.19
C SER A 97 9.28 -10.77 16.97
N ALA A 98 8.48 -11.78 16.66
CA ALA A 98 8.47 -13.06 17.37
C ALA A 98 9.32 -14.13 16.70
N GLY A 99 9.85 -13.87 15.51
CA GLY A 99 10.47 -14.85 14.62
C GLY A 99 9.42 -15.65 13.85
N SER A 100 9.73 -15.97 12.61
CA SER A 100 8.87 -16.76 11.72
C SER A 100 9.70 -17.66 10.83
N ASP A 101 9.03 -18.42 9.99
CA ASP A 101 9.65 -19.21 8.93
C ASP A 101 9.69 -18.47 7.58
N ALA A 102 9.49 -17.15 7.59
CA ALA A 102 9.59 -16.32 6.41
C ALA A 102 11.04 -16.12 5.99
N ASP A 103 11.33 -16.36 4.72
CA ASP A 103 12.61 -16.04 4.10
C ASP A 103 12.57 -14.65 3.44
N ILE A 104 11.42 -14.28 2.86
CA ILE A 104 11.17 -12.97 2.27
C ILE A 104 9.77 -12.48 2.71
N VAL A 105 9.65 -11.18 2.91
CA VAL A 105 8.39 -10.52 3.24
C VAL A 105 8.17 -9.31 2.34
N ASP A 106 6.96 -9.09 1.92
CA ASP A 106 6.58 -7.87 1.22
C ASP A 106 6.27 -6.75 2.24
N ILE A 107 6.61 -5.50 1.89
CA ILE A 107 6.50 -4.34 2.79
C ILE A 107 5.84 -3.21 2.02
N ARG A 108 4.68 -2.74 2.49
CA ARG A 108 3.85 -1.80 1.76
C ARG A 108 4.42 -0.40 1.61
N THR A 109 5.13 0.07 2.64
CA THR A 109 5.51 1.49 2.71
C THR A 109 6.93 1.68 3.19
N LEU A 110 7.53 2.82 2.78
CA LEU A 110 8.83 3.23 3.26
C LEU A 110 8.87 3.40 4.80
N ASN A 111 7.78 3.86 5.40
CA ASN A 111 7.68 3.99 6.86
C ASN A 111 7.83 2.67 7.57
N GLN A 112 7.20 1.61 7.05
CA GLN A 112 7.38 0.25 7.59
C GLN A 112 8.83 -0.22 7.44
N VAL A 113 9.49 0.07 6.30
CA VAL A 113 10.91 -0.24 6.11
C VAL A 113 11.75 0.48 7.18
N GLN A 114 11.51 1.77 7.43
CA GLN A 114 12.22 2.53 8.46
C GLN A 114 11.98 1.99 9.88
N GLN A 115 10.74 1.64 10.21
CA GLN A 115 10.41 1.01 11.51
C GLN A 115 11.11 -0.35 11.69
N PHE A 116 11.14 -1.19 10.65
CA PHE A 116 11.79 -2.49 10.70
C PHE A 116 13.31 -2.38 10.70
N LYS A 117 13.88 -1.38 10.01
CA LYS A 117 15.30 -1.01 10.11
C LYS A 117 15.65 -0.60 11.54
N ALA A 118 14.92 0.34 12.13
CA ALA A 118 15.17 0.84 13.49
C ALA A 118 15.07 -0.26 14.56
N SER A 119 14.10 -1.18 14.42
CA SER A 119 13.97 -2.34 15.33
C SER A 119 14.97 -3.46 15.05
N GLY A 120 15.75 -3.39 13.96
CA GLY A 120 16.66 -4.45 13.55
C GLY A 120 15.96 -5.74 13.10
N ALA A 121 14.70 -5.64 12.64
CA ALA A 121 13.87 -6.78 12.26
C ALA A 121 14.14 -7.32 10.86
N ILE A 122 14.75 -6.51 9.98
CA ILE A 122 15.11 -6.88 8.61
C ILE A 122 16.61 -6.74 8.38
N LEU A 123 17.11 -7.49 7.40
CA LEU A 123 18.54 -7.57 7.06
C LEU A 123 19.00 -6.30 6.32
N ASP A 124 20.20 -5.83 6.66
CA ASP A 124 20.90 -4.81 5.87
C ASP A 124 21.39 -5.44 4.55
N LEU A 125 20.92 -4.92 3.44
CA LEU A 125 21.22 -5.37 2.08
C LEU A 125 22.24 -4.48 1.37
N THR A 126 22.73 -3.41 2.03
CA THR A 126 23.53 -2.35 1.41
C THR A 126 24.74 -2.89 0.65
N ASP A 127 25.57 -3.72 1.30
CA ASP A 127 26.76 -4.28 0.67
C ASP A 127 26.40 -5.32 -0.40
N LYS A 128 25.36 -6.15 -0.15
CA LYS A 128 24.89 -7.13 -1.13
C LYS A 128 24.40 -6.48 -2.43
N VAL A 129 23.69 -5.35 -2.32
CA VAL A 129 23.23 -4.58 -3.50
C VAL A 129 24.39 -3.95 -4.23
N LYS A 130 25.35 -3.31 -3.52
CA LYS A 130 26.55 -2.70 -4.12
C LYS A 130 27.41 -3.69 -4.88
N ASP A 131 27.52 -4.93 -4.36
CA ASP A 131 28.34 -5.98 -4.95
C ASP A 131 27.58 -6.79 -6.02
N SER A 132 26.30 -6.52 -6.23
CA SER A 132 25.45 -7.21 -7.20
C SER A 132 25.50 -6.56 -8.57
N ASP A 133 24.88 -7.24 -9.54
CA ASP A 133 24.67 -6.80 -10.92
C ASP A 133 23.33 -6.02 -11.12
N LEU A 134 22.61 -5.70 -10.03
CA LEU A 134 21.37 -4.97 -10.10
C LEU A 134 21.60 -3.52 -10.57
N ASP A 135 21.01 -3.15 -11.70
CA ASP A 135 21.10 -1.78 -12.24
C ASP A 135 20.15 -0.83 -11.52
N ILE A 136 20.62 -0.19 -10.44
CA ILE A 136 19.82 0.73 -9.63
C ILE A 136 19.35 1.97 -10.40
N SER A 137 19.97 2.32 -11.54
CA SER A 137 19.54 3.47 -12.34
C SER A 137 18.14 3.29 -12.95
N LYS A 138 17.67 2.06 -13.06
CA LYS A 138 16.35 1.71 -13.57
C LYS A 138 15.19 2.01 -12.62
N TYR A 139 15.49 2.30 -11.35
CA TYR A 139 14.46 2.74 -10.39
C TYR A 139 14.13 4.25 -10.50
N GLY A 140 14.89 5.01 -11.28
CA GLY A 140 14.63 6.41 -11.54
C GLY A 140 14.90 7.34 -10.36
N SER A 141 14.32 8.55 -10.41
CA SER A 141 14.64 9.64 -9.47
C SER A 141 14.16 9.42 -8.03
N MET A 142 13.22 8.49 -7.80
CA MET A 142 12.75 8.20 -6.45
C MET A 142 13.74 7.36 -5.62
N TRP A 143 14.73 6.71 -6.27
CA TRP A 143 15.70 5.88 -5.55
C TRP A 143 16.46 6.67 -4.48
N ASP A 144 17.11 7.78 -4.86
CA ASP A 144 17.89 8.59 -3.93
C ASP A 144 17.04 9.20 -2.82
N ALA A 145 15.78 9.54 -3.12
CA ALA A 145 14.85 10.07 -2.13
C ALA A 145 14.41 9.02 -1.10
N GLN A 146 14.40 7.74 -1.47
CA GLN A 146 14.04 6.63 -0.60
C GLN A 146 15.21 6.18 0.29
N TYR A 147 16.45 6.34 -0.18
CA TYR A 147 17.67 5.92 0.52
C TYR A 147 18.63 7.10 0.72
N PRO A 148 18.22 8.15 1.45
CA PRO A 148 19.01 9.39 1.58
C PRO A 148 20.35 9.19 2.31
N ASP A 149 20.45 8.15 3.16
CA ASP A 149 21.66 7.75 3.86
C ASP A 149 22.48 6.68 3.11
N GLY A 150 21.95 6.19 1.98
CA GLY A 150 22.54 5.13 1.18
C GLY A 150 22.47 3.73 1.79
N GLU A 151 21.71 3.56 2.87
CA GLU A 151 21.48 2.26 3.51
C GLU A 151 20.23 1.59 2.93
N ILE A 152 20.36 0.33 2.50
CA ILE A 152 19.32 -0.43 1.80
C ILE A 152 18.91 -1.62 2.65
N TYR A 153 17.69 -1.61 3.17
CA TYR A 153 17.14 -2.69 4.00
C TYR A 153 16.01 -3.47 3.30
N ALA A 154 15.49 -2.97 2.21
CA ALA A 154 14.51 -3.64 1.37
C ALA A 154 14.71 -3.15 -0.07
N LEU A 155 14.31 -3.94 -1.07
CA LEU A 155 14.35 -3.55 -2.48
C LEU A 155 12.95 -3.22 -2.98
N PRO A 156 12.81 -2.18 -3.84
CA PRO A 156 11.52 -1.82 -4.41
C PRO A 156 11.03 -2.89 -5.39
N THR A 157 9.81 -3.36 -5.21
CA THR A 157 9.13 -4.31 -6.10
C THR A 157 8.28 -3.58 -7.13
N ARG A 158 7.48 -2.64 -6.68
CA ARG A 158 6.59 -1.86 -7.55
C ARG A 158 6.55 -0.39 -7.16
N SER A 159 6.12 0.43 -8.10
CA SER A 159 5.94 1.88 -7.93
C SER A 159 4.46 2.21 -7.98
N THR A 160 3.98 2.98 -7.02
CA THR A 160 2.63 3.54 -7.11
C THR A 160 2.63 4.88 -7.85
N CYS A 161 1.49 5.22 -8.45
CA CYS A 161 1.27 6.49 -9.12
C CYS A 161 -0.19 6.91 -8.96
N ARG A 162 -0.43 8.07 -8.34
CA ARG A 162 -1.78 8.61 -8.29
C ARG A 162 -2.12 9.28 -9.60
N MET A 163 -3.35 9.07 -10.07
CA MET A 163 -3.90 9.67 -11.28
C MET A 163 -5.38 9.96 -11.10
N LEU A 164 -5.93 10.83 -11.92
CA LEU A 164 -7.36 11.14 -11.89
C LEU A 164 -8.11 10.20 -12.82
N PHE A 165 -8.83 9.24 -12.26
CA PHE A 165 -9.77 8.40 -13.01
C PHE A 165 -11.06 9.17 -13.31
N TYR A 166 -11.65 8.96 -14.47
CA TYR A 166 -12.93 9.56 -14.83
C TYR A 166 -13.76 8.65 -15.74
N ASN A 167 -15.07 8.78 -15.63
CA ASN A 167 -16.04 8.08 -16.47
C ASN A 167 -16.28 8.90 -17.75
N GLU A 168 -15.83 8.37 -18.92
CA GLU A 168 -15.92 9.05 -20.21
C GLU A 168 -17.37 9.30 -20.64
N ASP A 169 -18.29 8.40 -20.31
CA ASP A 169 -19.69 8.52 -20.71
C ASP A 169 -20.38 9.65 -19.92
N ILE A 170 -20.07 9.79 -18.63
CA ILE A 170 -20.59 10.87 -17.77
C ILE A 170 -20.08 12.23 -18.28
N LEU A 171 -18.79 12.36 -18.54
CA LEU A 171 -18.22 13.61 -19.06
C LEU A 171 -18.84 13.98 -20.43
N LYS A 172 -18.99 12.99 -21.30
CA LYS A 172 -19.61 13.18 -22.62
C LYS A 172 -21.07 13.59 -22.52
N GLU A 173 -21.84 13.01 -21.61
CA GLU A 173 -23.22 13.41 -21.31
C GLU A 173 -23.32 14.88 -20.89
N ALA A 174 -22.39 15.32 -20.03
CA ALA A 174 -22.27 16.70 -19.57
C ALA A 174 -21.68 17.66 -20.64
N GLY A 175 -21.17 17.14 -21.78
CA GLY A 175 -20.50 17.94 -22.81
C GLY A 175 -19.11 18.46 -22.37
N ILE A 176 -18.49 17.82 -21.40
CA ILE A 176 -17.19 18.18 -20.84
C ILE A 176 -16.10 17.39 -21.54
N THR A 177 -15.01 18.05 -21.90
CA THR A 177 -13.78 17.42 -22.38
C THR A 177 -12.74 17.49 -21.27
N MET A 178 -12.15 16.36 -20.90
CA MET A 178 -11.09 16.31 -19.91
C MET A 178 -9.87 17.12 -20.41
N PRO A 179 -9.37 18.14 -19.69
CA PRO A 179 -8.19 18.88 -20.08
C PRO A 179 -6.92 18.05 -19.92
N GLU A 180 -5.84 18.45 -20.61
CA GLU A 180 -4.53 17.79 -20.50
C GLU A 180 -3.93 17.92 -19.10
N GLN A 181 -4.21 19.02 -18.40
CA GLN A 181 -3.83 19.28 -17.01
C GLN A 181 -4.83 20.24 -16.40
N MET A 182 -5.09 20.15 -15.11
CA MET A 182 -5.92 21.08 -14.36
C MET A 182 -5.32 21.39 -12.99
N THR A 183 -5.74 22.50 -12.43
CA THR A 183 -5.53 22.83 -11.02
C THR A 183 -6.58 22.13 -10.15
N TRP A 184 -6.33 22.08 -8.83
CA TRP A 184 -7.34 21.56 -7.89
C TRP A 184 -8.61 22.40 -7.84
N ASP A 185 -8.54 23.71 -8.11
CA ASP A 185 -9.72 24.55 -8.20
C ASP A 185 -10.55 24.22 -9.45
N GLU A 186 -9.91 24.05 -10.61
CA GLU A 186 -10.59 23.62 -11.84
C GLU A 186 -11.21 22.22 -11.68
N TYR A 187 -10.55 21.31 -10.96
CA TYR A 187 -11.10 20.00 -10.60
C TYR A 187 -12.36 20.15 -9.73
N ALA A 188 -12.32 21.01 -8.68
CA ALA A 188 -13.47 21.24 -7.81
C ALA A 188 -14.68 21.81 -8.57
N ASP A 189 -14.45 22.77 -9.48
CA ASP A 189 -15.48 23.37 -10.30
C ASP A 189 -16.10 22.32 -11.27
N MET A 190 -15.26 21.49 -11.91
CA MET A 190 -15.71 20.39 -12.76
C MET A 190 -16.50 19.34 -11.94
N ALA A 191 -16.04 18.97 -10.76
CA ALA A 191 -16.74 18.05 -9.89
C ALA A 191 -18.13 18.57 -9.50
N LYS A 192 -18.22 19.86 -9.22
CA LYS A 192 -19.50 20.51 -8.93
C LYS A 192 -20.45 20.50 -10.13
N GLU A 193 -19.95 20.74 -11.34
CA GLU A 193 -20.73 20.68 -12.58
C GLU A 193 -21.25 19.27 -12.87
N LEU A 194 -20.45 18.23 -12.57
CA LEU A 194 -20.81 16.83 -12.78
C LEU A 194 -21.73 16.24 -11.69
N THR A 195 -21.95 16.97 -10.58
CA THR A 195 -22.81 16.53 -9.48
C THR A 195 -24.29 16.70 -9.85
N THR A 196 -25.08 15.67 -9.55
CA THR A 196 -26.55 15.65 -9.73
C THR A 196 -27.22 15.11 -8.45
N ASP A 197 -28.54 14.97 -8.45
CA ASP A 197 -29.25 14.37 -7.32
C ASP A 197 -28.88 12.89 -7.08
N ASP A 198 -28.41 12.17 -8.14
CA ASP A 198 -28.13 10.74 -8.12
C ASP A 198 -26.63 10.42 -8.26
N ARG A 199 -25.75 11.44 -8.38
CA ARG A 199 -24.33 11.25 -8.66
C ARG A 199 -23.49 12.36 -8.04
N PHE A 200 -22.36 11.98 -7.47
CA PHE A 200 -21.29 12.89 -7.06
C PHE A 200 -20.32 13.17 -8.21
N GLY A 201 -19.78 14.38 -8.27
CA GLY A 201 -18.71 14.72 -9.22
C GLY A 201 -17.39 14.04 -8.88
N GLY A 202 -17.15 13.73 -7.61
CA GLY A 202 -15.95 13.04 -7.20
C GLY A 202 -16.07 12.26 -5.89
N GLU A 203 -15.01 11.54 -5.56
CA GLU A 203 -14.82 10.85 -4.28
C GLU A 203 -13.38 11.01 -3.81
N TRP A 204 -13.20 11.39 -2.54
CA TRP A 204 -11.92 11.40 -1.86
C TRP A 204 -11.96 10.35 -0.75
N ILE A 205 -11.14 9.33 -0.87
CA ILE A 205 -11.23 8.15 0.00
C ILE A 205 -10.68 8.44 1.40
N ASN A 206 -11.33 7.92 2.43
CA ASN A 206 -11.03 8.19 3.83
C ASN A 206 -9.72 7.56 4.36
N TRP A 207 -9.10 6.65 3.60
CA TRP A 207 -7.79 6.09 3.92
C TRP A 207 -6.64 6.74 3.13
N ASP A 208 -6.95 7.62 2.17
CA ASP A 208 -5.93 8.39 1.44
C ASP A 208 -5.38 9.53 2.29
N ILE A 209 -4.28 10.13 1.83
CA ILE A 209 -3.63 11.20 2.58
C ILE A 209 -4.47 12.48 2.58
N TYR A 210 -4.71 13.04 3.77
CA TYR A 210 -5.43 14.30 3.92
C TYR A 210 -4.58 15.55 3.61
N HIS A 211 -3.28 15.37 3.35
CA HIS A 211 -2.32 16.45 3.05
C HIS A 211 -1.76 16.37 1.62
N ALA A 212 -2.54 15.87 0.68
CA ALA A 212 -2.11 15.64 -0.70
C ALA A 212 -1.59 16.89 -1.41
N LEU A 213 -2.27 18.04 -1.24
CA LEU A 213 -1.83 19.32 -1.84
C LEU A 213 -0.49 19.76 -1.24
N ALA A 214 -0.30 19.58 0.06
CA ALA A 214 0.97 19.85 0.73
C ALA A 214 2.08 18.94 0.19
N THR A 215 1.81 17.65 0.03
CA THR A 215 2.75 16.67 -0.53
C THR A 215 3.19 17.06 -1.94
N GLN A 216 2.28 17.50 -2.82
CA GLN A 216 2.64 17.99 -4.16
C GLN A 216 3.50 19.26 -4.12
N LYS A 217 3.37 20.08 -3.07
CA LYS A 217 4.25 21.25 -2.82
C LYS A 217 5.58 20.86 -2.18
N GLY A 218 5.84 19.58 -1.89
CA GLY A 218 7.02 19.09 -1.19
C GLY A 218 7.00 19.37 0.32
N VAL A 219 5.82 19.63 0.90
CA VAL A 219 5.62 19.86 2.33
C VAL A 219 5.08 18.59 2.97
N TYR A 220 5.80 18.09 3.96
CA TYR A 220 5.47 16.88 4.72
C TYR A 220 5.12 17.20 6.16
N LEU A 221 4.53 16.22 6.87
CA LEU A 221 4.09 16.44 8.26
C LEU A 221 5.25 16.70 9.24
N ASN A 222 6.47 16.32 8.87
CA ASN A 222 7.69 16.61 9.63
C ASN A 222 8.44 17.86 9.13
N SER A 223 7.87 18.65 8.19
CA SER A 223 8.45 19.93 7.73
C SER A 223 8.31 21.01 8.80
N ASP A 224 9.17 22.03 8.75
CA ASP A 224 9.13 23.16 9.70
C ASP A 224 7.81 23.94 9.60
N ASP A 225 7.32 24.18 8.38
CA ASP A 225 6.04 24.85 8.10
C ASP A 225 5.06 23.84 7.51
N VAL A 226 3.93 23.67 8.16
CA VAL A 226 2.84 22.77 7.74
C VAL A 226 1.56 23.52 7.34
N SER A 227 1.64 24.81 7.02
CA SER A 227 0.47 25.62 6.60
C SER A 227 -0.24 25.01 5.37
N ALA A 228 0.51 24.40 4.43
CA ALA A 228 -0.06 23.72 3.28
C ALA A 228 -0.88 22.47 3.65
N VAL A 229 -0.70 21.91 4.86
CA VAL A 229 -1.56 20.82 5.38
C VAL A 229 -2.94 21.36 5.69
N GLN A 230 -3.03 22.55 6.31
CA GLN A 230 -4.31 23.21 6.54
C GLN A 230 -5.04 23.49 5.21
N GLU A 231 -4.34 24.03 4.20
CA GLU A 231 -4.93 24.26 2.86
C GLU A 231 -5.51 22.96 2.25
N SER A 232 -4.82 21.85 2.43
CA SER A 232 -5.29 20.53 1.97
C SER A 232 -6.58 20.11 2.66
N LEU A 233 -6.68 20.30 3.99
CA LEU A 233 -7.89 19.96 4.76
C LEU A 233 -9.07 20.86 4.40
N GLU A 234 -8.83 22.16 4.26
CA GLU A 234 -9.85 23.13 3.85
C GLU A 234 -10.39 22.80 2.45
N PHE A 235 -9.49 22.38 1.53
CA PHE A 235 -9.88 21.95 0.19
C PHE A 235 -10.77 20.69 0.24
N ILE A 236 -10.40 19.65 0.97
CA ILE A 236 -11.21 18.43 1.11
C ILE A 236 -12.56 18.76 1.75
N ASN A 237 -12.58 19.61 2.78
CA ASN A 237 -13.82 20.07 3.41
C ASN A 237 -14.71 20.85 2.41
N ARG A 238 -14.13 21.68 1.54
CA ARG A 238 -14.85 22.35 0.47
C ARG A 238 -15.57 21.34 -0.41
N LEU A 239 -14.88 20.30 -0.87
CA LEU A 239 -15.44 19.27 -1.75
C LEU A 239 -16.59 18.51 -1.10
N MET A 240 -16.41 18.06 0.15
CA MET A 240 -17.36 17.20 0.86
C MET A 240 -18.54 17.97 1.47
N ASN A 241 -18.28 19.11 2.12
CA ASN A 241 -19.24 19.76 2.99
C ASN A 241 -19.79 21.08 2.44
N VAL A 242 -19.01 21.84 1.65
CA VAL A 242 -19.43 23.15 1.12
C VAL A 242 -20.05 22.98 -0.27
N ASP A 243 -19.29 22.46 -1.23
CA ASP A 243 -19.75 22.23 -2.59
C ASP A 243 -20.63 20.97 -2.70
N LYS A 244 -20.45 20.02 -1.78
CA LYS A 244 -21.17 18.73 -1.75
C LYS A 244 -21.04 17.97 -3.07
N SER A 245 -19.92 18.16 -3.73
CA SER A 245 -19.57 17.52 -4.98
C SER A 245 -18.93 16.13 -4.78
N HIS A 246 -18.58 15.80 -3.54
CA HIS A 246 -17.96 14.54 -3.16
C HIS A 246 -18.76 13.80 -2.11
N VAL A 247 -18.61 12.48 -2.09
CA VAL A 247 -19.12 11.60 -1.04
C VAL A 247 -18.62 12.11 0.31
N SER A 248 -19.53 12.29 1.28
CA SER A 248 -19.15 12.79 2.60
C SER A 248 -18.35 11.77 3.42
N LEU A 249 -17.49 12.24 4.33
CA LEU A 249 -16.75 11.35 5.22
C LEU A 249 -17.67 10.42 6.01
N ALA A 250 -18.80 10.91 6.50
CA ALA A 250 -19.79 10.10 7.22
C ALA A 250 -20.36 8.97 6.36
N GLU A 251 -20.60 9.22 5.07
CA GLU A 251 -21.08 8.20 4.13
C GLU A 251 -19.97 7.18 3.82
N LEU A 252 -18.74 7.62 3.56
CA LEU A 252 -17.58 6.74 3.35
C LEU A 252 -17.36 5.79 4.52
N GLN A 253 -17.46 6.29 5.75
CA GLN A 253 -17.35 5.47 6.96
C GLN A 253 -18.51 4.49 7.14
N ALA A 254 -19.73 4.89 6.75
CA ALA A 254 -20.91 4.03 6.86
C ALA A 254 -20.96 2.92 5.81
N THR A 255 -20.36 3.12 4.64
CA THR A 255 -20.38 2.17 3.51
C THR A 255 -19.08 1.38 3.36
N ASP A 256 -18.09 1.59 4.25
CA ASP A 256 -16.75 1.01 4.14
C ASP A 256 -16.04 1.38 2.82
N ALA A 257 -16.25 2.61 2.36
CA ALA A 257 -15.63 3.23 1.20
C ALA A 257 -15.55 2.30 -0.03
N GLN A 258 -16.70 1.88 -0.55
CA GLN A 258 -16.80 0.97 -1.71
C GLN A 258 -16.46 1.67 -3.05
N TYR A 259 -15.32 2.36 -3.09
CA TYR A 259 -14.91 3.23 -4.18
C TYR A 259 -14.95 2.58 -5.57
N LEU A 260 -14.54 1.30 -5.69
CA LEU A 260 -14.60 0.59 -6.96
C LEU A 260 -16.05 0.50 -7.46
N ALA A 261 -16.96 0.01 -6.61
CA ALA A 261 -18.36 -0.13 -6.94
C ALA A 261 -19.05 1.21 -7.20
N ASP A 262 -18.71 2.25 -6.43
CA ASP A 262 -19.25 3.60 -6.62
C ASP A 262 -18.82 4.19 -7.98
N PHE A 263 -17.58 3.96 -8.40
CA PHE A 263 -17.10 4.38 -9.71
C PHE A 263 -17.71 3.55 -10.86
N GLU A 264 -17.72 2.22 -10.74
CA GLU A 264 -18.25 1.31 -11.76
C GLU A 264 -19.75 1.51 -12.04
N ASN A 265 -20.51 1.85 -10.99
CA ASN A 265 -21.95 2.09 -11.11
C ASN A 265 -22.29 3.54 -11.50
N GLY A 266 -21.28 4.38 -11.75
CA GLY A 266 -21.48 5.79 -12.14
C GLY A 266 -22.04 6.67 -11.02
N LYS A 267 -21.98 6.24 -9.75
CA LYS A 267 -22.31 7.06 -8.58
C LYS A 267 -21.30 8.20 -8.41
N VAL A 268 -20.10 8.01 -8.93
CA VAL A 268 -18.99 8.96 -8.89
C VAL A 268 -18.46 9.17 -10.31
N ALA A 269 -18.32 10.45 -10.73
CA ALA A 269 -17.85 10.80 -12.07
C ALA A 269 -16.33 10.78 -12.21
N MET A 270 -15.61 11.24 -11.18
CA MET A 270 -14.15 11.36 -11.15
C MET A 270 -13.61 10.87 -9.80
N MET A 271 -12.40 10.32 -9.82
CA MET A 271 -11.78 9.77 -8.61
C MET A 271 -10.25 9.91 -8.67
N PRO A 272 -9.62 10.75 -7.82
CA PRO A 272 -8.21 10.66 -7.54
C PRO A 272 -7.88 9.31 -6.93
N GLN A 273 -7.09 8.46 -7.62
CA GLN A 273 -6.79 7.10 -7.16
C GLN A 273 -5.44 6.61 -7.67
N GLY A 274 -4.95 5.53 -7.08
CA GLY A 274 -3.73 4.87 -7.51
C GLY A 274 -3.91 3.94 -8.72
N GLU A 275 -2.81 3.64 -9.37
CA GLU A 275 -2.77 2.82 -10.60
C GLU A 275 -3.36 1.41 -10.42
N TRP A 276 -3.44 0.88 -9.20
CA TRP A 276 -4.07 -0.42 -8.93
C TRP A 276 -5.54 -0.50 -9.34
N LEU A 277 -6.23 0.65 -9.40
CA LEU A 277 -7.61 0.70 -9.89
C LEU A 277 -7.71 0.24 -11.35
N ILE A 278 -6.64 0.39 -12.15
CA ILE A 278 -6.55 -0.13 -13.53
C ILE A 278 -6.77 -1.65 -13.56
N ASN A 279 -6.04 -2.37 -12.71
CA ASN A 279 -6.16 -3.82 -12.63
C ASN A 279 -7.54 -4.27 -12.16
N MET A 280 -8.09 -3.58 -11.16
CA MET A 280 -9.43 -3.88 -10.63
C MET A 280 -10.51 -3.69 -11.71
N LEU A 281 -10.53 -2.56 -12.39
CA LEU A 281 -11.47 -2.25 -13.47
C LEU A 281 -11.33 -3.23 -14.66
N ASN A 282 -10.10 -3.50 -15.09
CA ASN A 282 -9.85 -4.43 -16.18
C ASN A 282 -10.30 -5.86 -15.82
N THR A 283 -10.12 -6.28 -14.58
CA THR A 283 -10.57 -7.58 -14.09
C THR A 283 -12.09 -7.66 -14.10
N ASP A 284 -12.78 -6.65 -13.57
CA ASP A 284 -14.24 -6.65 -13.50
C ASP A 284 -14.91 -6.49 -14.88
N ILE A 285 -14.29 -5.74 -15.79
CA ILE A 285 -14.72 -5.70 -17.20
C ILE A 285 -14.55 -7.09 -17.86
N LYS A 286 -13.41 -7.74 -17.68
CA LYS A 286 -13.13 -9.07 -18.23
C LYS A 286 -14.08 -10.13 -17.69
N ASP A 287 -14.42 -10.04 -16.42
CA ASP A 287 -15.37 -10.94 -15.75
C ASP A 287 -16.85 -10.64 -16.09
N GLY A 288 -17.11 -9.56 -16.83
CA GLY A 288 -18.46 -9.13 -17.21
C GLY A 288 -19.28 -8.55 -16.05
N LYS A 289 -18.63 -8.10 -14.97
CA LYS A 289 -19.29 -7.48 -13.83
C LYS A 289 -19.66 -6.02 -14.09
N THR A 290 -18.86 -5.33 -14.90
CA THR A 290 -19.08 -3.95 -15.33
C THR A 290 -18.77 -3.77 -16.81
N ASN A 291 -19.30 -2.69 -17.39
CA ASN A 291 -18.97 -2.23 -18.75
C ASN A 291 -18.60 -0.74 -18.76
N ILE A 292 -18.11 -0.25 -17.63
CA ILE A 292 -17.75 1.16 -17.48
C ILE A 292 -16.74 1.59 -18.57
N ASN A 293 -17.01 2.75 -19.17
CA ASN A 293 -16.10 3.40 -20.10
C ASN A 293 -15.28 4.46 -19.35
N TRP A 294 -14.08 4.09 -18.92
CA TRP A 294 -13.23 4.91 -18.06
C TRP A 294 -11.92 5.31 -18.74
N ASN A 295 -11.31 6.35 -18.23
CA ASN A 295 -10.00 6.81 -18.64
C ASN A 295 -9.29 7.52 -17.48
N VAL A 296 -8.05 7.98 -17.69
CA VAL A 296 -7.30 8.74 -16.70
C VAL A 296 -6.79 10.06 -17.25
N ALA A 297 -6.56 11.01 -16.35
CA ALA A 297 -5.83 12.25 -16.58
C ALA A 297 -4.71 12.41 -15.54
N PRO A 298 -3.71 13.28 -15.77
CA PRO A 298 -2.78 13.67 -14.73
C PRO A 298 -3.52 14.16 -13.48
N MET A 299 -2.94 13.92 -12.30
CA MET A 299 -3.49 14.49 -11.07
C MET A 299 -3.58 16.01 -11.19
N PRO A 300 -4.66 16.62 -10.69
CA PRO A 300 -4.70 18.06 -10.53
C PRO A 300 -3.52 18.53 -9.68
N VAL A 301 -3.03 19.74 -9.89
CA VAL A 301 -1.90 20.31 -9.16
C VAL A 301 -2.28 21.59 -8.44
N PRO A 302 -1.68 21.91 -7.29
CA PRO A 302 -1.80 23.22 -6.68
C PRO A 302 -1.19 24.30 -7.57
N ASP A 303 -1.61 25.54 -7.40
CA ASP A 303 -1.02 26.70 -8.08
C ASP A 303 0.51 26.77 -7.85
N GLY A 304 1.25 26.97 -8.94
CA GLY A 304 2.70 27.06 -8.91
C GLY A 304 3.45 25.73 -8.85
N VAL A 305 2.75 24.62 -8.77
CA VAL A 305 3.32 23.28 -8.90
C VAL A 305 3.38 22.89 -10.38
N GLU A 306 4.46 22.24 -10.77
CA GLU A 306 4.68 21.80 -12.15
C GLU A 306 3.61 20.81 -12.62
N ALA A 307 3.14 20.97 -13.86
CA ALA A 307 2.20 20.05 -14.50
C ALA A 307 2.69 18.59 -14.45
N GLY A 308 1.78 17.64 -14.27
CA GLY A 308 2.10 16.22 -14.15
C GLY A 308 2.70 15.81 -12.79
N THR A 309 2.81 16.74 -11.82
CA THR A 309 3.25 16.38 -10.46
C THR A 309 2.17 15.58 -9.75
N THR A 310 2.55 14.40 -9.26
CA THR A 310 1.71 13.54 -8.44
C THR A 310 2.51 12.98 -7.28
N TRP A 311 1.86 12.26 -6.36
CA TRP A 311 2.58 11.51 -5.34
C TRP A 311 2.53 10.02 -5.60
N GLY A 312 3.51 9.34 -5.07
CA GLY A 312 3.63 7.90 -5.13
C GLY A 312 4.70 7.41 -4.18
N GLN A 313 4.77 6.11 -4.05
CA GLN A 313 5.79 5.45 -3.26
C GLN A 313 6.21 4.15 -3.93
N TYR A 314 7.30 3.55 -3.44
CA TYR A 314 7.56 2.16 -3.72
C TYR A 314 6.87 1.27 -2.69
N GLN A 315 6.54 0.08 -3.12
CA GLN A 315 6.37 -1.08 -2.26
C GLN A 315 7.66 -1.89 -2.33
N PHE A 316 7.94 -2.65 -1.30
CA PHE A 316 9.26 -3.23 -1.10
C PHE A 316 9.14 -4.71 -0.77
N ALA A 317 10.23 -5.44 -0.99
CA ALA A 317 10.43 -6.73 -0.38
C ALA A 317 11.73 -6.72 0.42
N GLY A 318 11.72 -7.37 1.58
CA GLY A 318 12.84 -7.43 2.50
C GLY A 318 13.07 -8.84 3.04
N ILE A 319 14.24 -9.05 3.62
CA ILE A 319 14.64 -10.32 4.22
C ILE A 319 14.57 -10.17 5.74
N PRO A 320 13.78 -10.97 6.47
CA PRO A 320 13.81 -10.99 7.92
C PRO A 320 15.23 -11.23 8.45
N LYS A 321 15.61 -10.56 9.53
CA LYS A 321 16.94 -10.67 10.13
C LYS A 321 17.33 -12.13 10.45
N ASP A 322 16.35 -12.90 10.90
CA ASP A 322 16.53 -14.28 11.33
C ASP A 322 16.21 -15.31 10.24
N ALA A 323 16.04 -14.88 8.98
CA ALA A 323 15.83 -15.78 7.84
C ALA A 323 16.98 -16.76 7.70
N LYS A 324 16.65 -18.03 7.46
CA LYS A 324 17.65 -19.11 7.43
C LYS A 324 18.46 -19.14 6.13
N HIS A 325 17.86 -18.72 5.03
CA HIS A 325 18.40 -18.82 3.67
C HIS A 325 18.64 -17.42 3.08
N GLN A 326 19.43 -16.58 3.78
CA GLN A 326 19.62 -15.17 3.43
C GLN A 326 20.28 -14.95 2.06
N GLU A 327 21.17 -15.83 1.63
CA GLU A 327 21.85 -15.71 0.32
C GLU A 327 20.88 -16.07 -0.81
N GLU A 328 20.17 -17.18 -0.68
CA GLU A 328 19.16 -17.61 -1.65
C GLU A 328 17.97 -16.65 -1.71
N SER A 329 17.59 -16.07 -0.56
CA SER A 329 16.58 -15.04 -0.48
C SER A 329 17.01 -13.77 -1.22
N PHE A 330 18.27 -13.37 -1.11
CA PHE A 330 18.81 -12.23 -1.84
C PHE A 330 18.87 -12.49 -3.35
N ASP A 331 19.21 -13.69 -3.77
CA ASP A 331 19.18 -14.08 -5.19
C ASP A 331 17.78 -13.99 -5.78
N PHE A 332 16.76 -14.46 -5.05
CA PHE A 332 15.38 -14.29 -5.48
C PHE A 332 14.95 -12.82 -5.43
N LEU A 333 15.37 -12.07 -4.42
CA LEU A 333 15.05 -10.64 -4.29
C LEU A 333 15.60 -9.82 -5.48
N LYS A 334 16.85 -10.12 -5.92
CA LYS A 334 17.41 -9.53 -7.14
C LYS A 334 16.59 -9.86 -8.39
N TYR A 335 16.13 -11.10 -8.51
CA TYR A 335 15.26 -11.50 -9.61
C TYR A 335 13.93 -10.76 -9.57
N LEU A 336 13.24 -10.77 -8.43
CA LEU A 336 11.94 -10.13 -8.22
C LEU A 336 11.98 -8.64 -8.53
N CYS A 337 13.01 -7.94 -8.03
CA CYS A 337 13.15 -6.50 -8.13
C CYS A 337 13.93 -6.05 -9.38
N GLY A 338 14.54 -6.97 -10.13
CA GLY A 338 15.27 -6.71 -11.37
C GLY A 338 14.40 -6.82 -12.63
N GLU A 339 15.04 -6.88 -13.78
CA GLU A 339 14.40 -6.86 -15.09
C GLU A 339 13.40 -8.02 -15.30
N ASP A 340 13.81 -9.25 -14.98
CA ASP A 340 13.00 -10.45 -15.24
C ASP A 340 11.70 -10.46 -14.41
N GLY A 341 11.80 -10.27 -13.10
CA GLY A 341 10.66 -10.29 -12.19
C GLY A 341 9.73 -9.11 -12.41
N SER A 342 10.31 -7.92 -12.58
CA SER A 342 9.54 -6.68 -12.82
C SER A 342 8.75 -6.70 -14.13
N SER A 343 9.17 -7.48 -15.13
CA SER A 343 8.47 -7.60 -16.43
C SER A 343 7.11 -8.30 -16.34
N VAL A 344 6.83 -8.97 -15.22
CA VAL A 344 5.53 -9.64 -14.98
C VAL A 344 4.45 -8.65 -14.59
N LEU A 345 4.77 -7.67 -13.74
CA LEU A 345 3.81 -6.74 -13.13
C LEU A 345 2.96 -5.96 -14.15
N PRO A 346 3.55 -5.42 -15.24
CA PRO A 346 2.80 -4.67 -16.25
C PRO A 346 1.68 -5.48 -16.92
N LYS A 347 1.82 -6.80 -17.06
CA LYS A 347 0.78 -7.68 -17.61
C LYS A 347 -0.50 -7.69 -16.77
N TYR A 348 -0.39 -7.24 -15.52
CA TYR A 348 -1.51 -7.10 -14.57
C TYR A 348 -1.92 -5.64 -14.37
N GLY A 349 -1.41 -4.71 -15.19
CA GLY A 349 -1.69 -3.27 -15.04
C GLY A 349 -0.98 -2.62 -13.84
N MET A 350 0.03 -3.29 -13.28
CA MET A 350 0.83 -2.77 -12.17
C MET A 350 2.11 -2.12 -12.69
N LEU A 351 2.54 -1.04 -12.02
CA LEU A 351 3.78 -0.37 -12.37
C LEU A 351 4.94 -0.97 -11.59
N PRO A 352 5.94 -1.57 -12.24
CA PRO A 352 7.13 -2.05 -11.56
C PRO A 352 7.96 -0.86 -11.02
N ALA A 353 8.71 -1.08 -9.95
CA ALA A 353 9.69 -0.12 -9.49
C ALA A 353 10.90 -0.05 -10.44
N TYR A 354 11.38 -1.20 -10.88
CA TYR A 354 12.41 -1.33 -11.91
C TYR A 354 11.76 -1.14 -13.28
N SER A 355 11.96 -0.01 -13.92
CA SER A 355 11.24 0.34 -15.15
C SER A 355 12.17 0.51 -16.35
N GLY A 356 11.67 0.06 -17.52
CA GLY A 356 12.32 0.17 -18.82
C GLY A 356 11.28 0.20 -19.94
N ASP A 357 11.77 0.29 -21.17
CA ASP A 357 10.89 0.36 -22.36
C ASP A 357 10.02 -0.90 -22.52
N GLU A 358 10.53 -2.07 -22.11
CA GLU A 358 9.78 -3.34 -22.16
C GLU A 358 8.60 -3.33 -21.18
N ALA A 359 8.79 -2.82 -19.97
CA ALA A 359 7.72 -2.68 -18.99
C ALA A 359 6.63 -1.71 -19.47
N LYS A 360 7.04 -0.60 -20.11
CA LYS A 360 6.12 0.39 -20.69
C LYS A 360 5.29 -0.21 -21.81
N GLU A 361 5.90 -1.01 -22.68
CA GLU A 361 5.19 -1.66 -23.79
C GLU A 361 4.22 -2.74 -23.29
N ALA A 362 4.65 -3.58 -22.36
CA ALA A 362 3.77 -4.59 -21.75
C ALA A 362 2.56 -3.95 -21.04
N PHE A 363 2.78 -2.82 -20.35
CA PHE A 363 1.69 -2.05 -19.72
C PHE A 363 0.72 -1.50 -20.78
N ARG A 364 1.23 -0.97 -21.92
CA ARG A 364 0.42 -0.47 -23.03
C ARG A 364 -0.51 -1.55 -23.61
N GLU A 365 0.00 -2.76 -23.78
CA GLU A 365 -0.80 -3.88 -24.29
C GLU A 365 -2.00 -4.19 -23.37
N VAL A 366 -1.83 -4.02 -22.06
CA VAL A 366 -2.88 -4.32 -21.07
C VAL A 366 -3.90 -3.19 -20.96
N VAL A 367 -3.44 -1.94 -20.89
CA VAL A 367 -4.36 -0.81 -20.69
C VAL A 367 -5.06 -0.37 -21.98
N GLY A 368 -4.46 -0.64 -23.14
CA GLY A 368 -5.07 -0.37 -24.46
C GLY A 368 -5.29 1.11 -24.78
N LYS A 369 -4.79 2.03 -23.98
CA LYS A 369 -4.95 3.49 -24.13
C LYS A 369 -3.61 4.19 -23.90
N ASP A 370 -3.09 4.89 -24.90
CA ASP A 370 -1.78 5.56 -24.85
C ASP A 370 -1.69 6.62 -23.76
N ASN A 371 -2.76 7.37 -23.51
CA ASN A 371 -2.77 8.41 -22.48
C ASN A 371 -2.61 7.84 -21.07
N ILE A 372 -3.11 6.62 -20.79
CA ILE A 372 -2.89 5.95 -19.48
C ILE A 372 -1.40 5.65 -19.30
N VAL A 373 -0.74 5.17 -20.36
CA VAL A 373 0.70 4.92 -20.36
C VAL A 373 1.48 6.20 -20.10
N ASP A 374 1.10 7.29 -20.80
CA ASP A 374 1.78 8.58 -20.65
C ASP A 374 1.62 9.16 -19.24
N VAL A 375 0.40 9.11 -18.66
CA VAL A 375 0.17 9.56 -17.29
C VAL A 375 0.95 8.71 -16.29
N ALA A 376 0.97 7.38 -16.44
CA ALA A 376 1.61 6.47 -15.50
C ALA A 376 3.14 6.58 -15.48
N PHE A 377 3.77 6.69 -16.67
CA PHE A 377 5.22 6.64 -16.80
C PHE A 377 5.90 8.01 -16.87
N ASN A 378 5.18 9.07 -17.29
CA ASN A 378 5.75 10.41 -17.40
C ASN A 378 5.43 11.31 -16.21
N ALA A 379 4.63 10.83 -15.23
CA ALA A 379 4.31 11.58 -14.03
C ALA A 379 5.57 11.97 -13.25
N LYS A 380 5.64 13.22 -12.81
CA LYS A 380 6.65 13.67 -11.86
C LYS A 380 6.24 13.28 -10.45
N LYS A 381 6.80 12.19 -9.96
CA LYS A 381 6.44 11.64 -8.65
C LYS A 381 7.22 12.34 -7.54
N VAL A 382 6.51 12.85 -6.53
CA VAL A 382 7.05 13.19 -5.21
C VAL A 382 6.74 12.04 -4.27
N LEU A 383 7.52 11.89 -3.20
CA LEU A 383 7.25 10.83 -2.21
C LEU A 383 5.90 11.08 -1.54
N GLU A 384 5.09 10.02 -1.41
CA GLU A 384 3.87 10.07 -0.62
C GLU A 384 4.20 10.24 0.87
N THR A 385 5.24 9.56 1.32
CA THR A 385 5.76 9.65 2.68
C THR A 385 7.29 9.76 2.66
N PRO A 386 7.89 10.71 3.41
CA PRO A 386 9.33 10.82 3.49
C PRO A 386 9.93 9.69 4.35
N PRO A 387 11.24 9.39 4.23
CA PRO A 387 11.93 8.42 5.07
C PRO A 387 12.13 8.97 6.49
N TYR A 388 11.07 8.96 7.29
CA TYR A 388 11.06 9.41 8.68
C TYR A 388 10.40 8.35 9.55
N GLU A 389 11.12 7.85 10.56
CA GLU A 389 10.72 6.71 11.39
C GLU A 389 9.34 6.89 12.04
N LYS A 390 9.06 8.09 12.58
CA LYS A 390 7.80 8.39 13.27
C LYS A 390 6.70 8.94 12.36
N TYR A 391 6.87 8.87 11.04
CA TYR A 391 5.89 9.45 10.11
C TYR A 391 4.50 8.81 10.22
N SER A 392 4.42 7.52 10.53
CA SER A 392 3.15 6.83 10.75
C SER A 392 2.37 7.38 11.95
N GLU A 393 3.07 7.83 12.99
CA GLU A 393 2.46 8.46 14.16
C GLU A 393 1.93 9.86 13.80
N LEU A 394 2.69 10.63 13.00
CA LEU A 394 2.24 11.91 12.47
C LEU A 394 1.01 11.77 11.58
N LEU A 395 0.97 10.74 10.70
CA LEU A 395 -0.21 10.44 9.87
C LEU A 395 -1.43 10.11 10.73
N THR A 396 -1.26 9.32 11.78
CA THR A 396 -2.34 8.97 12.71
C THR A 396 -2.87 10.22 13.41
N ALA A 397 -1.97 11.04 13.96
CA ALA A 397 -2.34 12.28 14.62
C ALA A 397 -3.08 13.25 13.67
N LEU A 398 -2.62 13.41 12.42
CA LEU A 398 -3.32 14.23 11.45
C LEU A 398 -4.70 13.66 11.13
N LYS A 399 -4.81 12.36 10.88
CA LYS A 399 -6.07 11.70 10.52
C LYS A 399 -7.13 11.89 11.59
N GLU A 400 -6.81 11.65 12.86
CA GLU A 400 -7.74 11.82 13.99
C GLU A 400 -8.27 13.26 14.07
N ASN A 401 -7.42 14.27 13.87
CA ASN A 401 -7.83 15.67 13.85
C ASN A 401 -8.62 16.03 12.59
N ALA A 402 -8.20 15.57 11.42
CA ALA A 402 -8.87 15.82 10.14
C ALA A 402 -10.30 15.27 10.12
N GLU A 403 -10.52 14.07 10.65
CA GLU A 403 -11.85 13.46 10.73
C GLU A 403 -12.82 14.30 11.59
N LEU A 404 -12.37 14.84 12.72
CA LEU A 404 -13.19 15.75 13.54
C LEU A 404 -13.62 17.01 12.77
N TYR A 405 -12.72 17.56 11.95
CA TYR A 405 -13.02 18.72 11.11
C TYR A 405 -14.00 18.37 9.98
N LEU A 406 -13.73 17.29 9.25
CA LEU A 406 -14.55 16.87 8.11
C LEU A 406 -15.96 16.39 8.53
N LEU A 407 -16.12 15.88 9.76
CA LEU A 407 -17.40 15.55 10.36
C LEU A 407 -18.13 16.79 10.94
N GLY A 408 -17.48 17.96 10.94
CA GLY A 408 -18.04 19.21 11.48
C GLY A 408 -18.11 19.27 13.01
N GLU A 409 -17.34 18.42 13.69
CA GLU A 409 -17.29 18.39 15.16
C GLU A 409 -16.38 19.47 15.74
N LYS A 410 -15.34 19.88 14.98
CA LYS A 410 -14.38 20.92 15.36
C LYS A 410 -14.07 21.84 14.19
N ASP A 411 -13.64 23.08 14.48
CA ASP A 411 -13.17 24.00 13.44
C ASP A 411 -11.69 23.76 13.09
N ILE A 412 -11.25 24.36 11.97
CA ILE A 412 -9.92 24.16 11.42
C ILE A 412 -8.82 24.65 12.34
N ASP A 413 -9.02 25.79 13.03
CA ASP A 413 -8.01 26.37 13.92
C ASP A 413 -7.79 25.47 15.14
N GLU A 414 -8.88 24.89 15.69
CA GLU A 414 -8.80 23.97 16.83
C GLU A 414 -8.05 22.70 16.45
N ILE A 415 -8.39 22.07 15.30
CA ILE A 415 -7.75 20.80 14.91
C ILE A 415 -6.29 21.02 14.52
N MET A 416 -5.94 22.10 13.85
CA MET A 416 -4.56 22.41 13.50
C MET A 416 -3.71 22.73 14.75
N SER A 417 -4.27 23.42 15.73
CA SER A 417 -3.59 23.65 17.02
C SER A 417 -3.33 22.34 17.78
N ASN A 418 -4.32 21.43 17.79
CA ASN A 418 -4.16 20.10 18.40
C ASN A 418 -3.13 19.25 17.66
N PHE A 419 -3.20 19.22 16.34
CA PHE A 419 -2.25 18.48 15.51
C PHE A 419 -0.82 18.99 15.73
N GLU A 420 -0.61 20.30 15.70
CA GLU A 420 0.73 20.89 15.91
C GLU A 420 1.30 20.51 17.27
N LYS A 421 0.49 20.50 18.32
CA LYS A 421 0.91 20.06 19.66
C LYS A 421 1.32 18.58 19.65
N GLN A 422 0.49 17.69 19.10
CA GLN A 422 0.80 16.26 18.99
C GLN A 422 2.05 16.03 18.12
N ARG A 423 2.16 16.76 17.00
CA ARG A 423 3.31 16.72 16.09
C ARG A 423 4.62 17.05 16.83
N GLN A 424 4.63 18.12 17.63
CA GLN A 424 5.79 18.50 18.40
C GLN A 424 6.13 17.47 19.48
N GLU A 425 5.14 16.89 20.14
CA GLU A 425 5.35 15.79 21.09
C GLU A 425 6.01 14.60 20.42
N ILE A 426 5.45 14.11 19.29
CA ILE A 426 5.98 12.99 18.50
C ILE A 426 7.41 13.26 18.01
N MET A 427 7.67 14.46 17.47
CA MET A 427 8.99 14.80 16.92
C MET A 427 10.08 14.98 17.99
N ASN A 428 9.71 15.33 19.23
CA ASN A 428 10.64 15.55 20.35
C ASN A 428 10.81 14.32 21.27
N GLU A 429 10.05 13.24 21.08
CA GLU A 429 10.30 11.98 21.79
C GLU A 429 11.64 11.38 21.34
N GLU A 430 12.51 11.00 22.29
CA GLU A 430 13.81 10.36 22.05
C GLU A 430 13.67 8.86 21.76
#